data_12af5f774d6d562ff894554553747a30
#
_entry.id   12af5f774d6d562ff894554553747a30
#
_cell.length_a   1.000
_cell.length_b   1.000
_cell.length_c   1.000
_cell.angle_alpha   90.00
_cell.angle_beta   90.00
_cell.angle_gamma   90.00
#
_symmetry.space_group_name_H-M   'P 1'
#
loop_
_entity.id
_entity.type
_entity.pdbx_description
1 polymer ?
#
loop_
_entity_poly.entity_id
_entity_poly.type
_entity_poly.pdbx_seq_one_letter_code
_entity_poly.pdbx_strand_id
1 'polypeptide(L)'
;MRFFRIIILAVALAISAHWITANGQNVRVQIENHDSLTVYYPHFSRIDFVTESMPQKSEKDVIFVCAASFTGELLDEFKHSNIAGHHVTSGSFHKGYKCGPYNGVFTWSAKSGWHFYNYSHKNSEPPLKAAAAEGGMGFCQSLLFHNGKRFKGCMKPERSNRYRALCEIGGKLCIVDCSRSLPFGHFMDGLEKLGVKNALYCDMGRGWNYSWYRKDDGKVKELFTTPGQYTTNWIAFYD
;
A
#
# COMPACT_ATOMS: atom_id res chain seq x y z
N MET A 1 -27.57 55.09 -1.79
CA MET A 1 -26.29 54.38 -1.89
C MET A 1 -26.56 52.87 -1.77
N ARG A 2 -26.50 52.14 -2.87
CA ARG A 2 -26.73 50.67 -2.90
C ARG A 2 -25.38 49.98 -2.98
N PHE A 3 -25.01 49.22 -1.95
CA PHE A 3 -23.80 48.40 -1.93
C PHE A 3 -24.06 47.10 -2.71
N PHE A 4 -23.39 46.94 -3.84
CA PHE A 4 -23.27 45.70 -4.56
C PHE A 4 -22.28 44.75 -3.82
N ARG A 5 -22.79 43.65 -3.29
CA ARG A 5 -21.94 42.55 -2.82
C ARG A 5 -21.61 41.65 -4.01
N ILE A 6 -20.37 41.68 -4.43
CA ILE A 6 -19.81 40.70 -5.39
C ILE A 6 -19.51 39.43 -4.61
N ILE A 7 -20.28 38.38 -4.89
CA ILE A 7 -19.97 37.01 -4.42
C ILE A 7 -19.01 36.43 -5.44
N ILE A 8 -17.74 36.28 -5.06
CA ILE A 8 -16.74 35.52 -5.85
C ILE A 8 -16.94 34.04 -5.54
N LEU A 9 -17.54 33.32 -6.49
CA LEU A 9 -17.63 31.87 -6.45
C LEU A 9 -16.26 31.28 -6.88
N ALA A 10 -15.44 30.83 -5.92
CA ALA A 10 -14.24 30.12 -6.22
C ALA A 10 -14.60 28.68 -6.62
N VAL A 11 -14.64 28.41 -7.92
CA VAL A 11 -14.74 27.07 -8.46
C VAL A 11 -13.36 26.43 -8.33
N ALA A 12 -13.18 25.56 -7.35
CA ALA A 12 -12.00 24.72 -7.25
C ALA A 12 -12.07 23.64 -8.36
N LEU A 13 -11.43 23.92 -9.49
CA LEU A 13 -11.15 22.89 -10.49
C LEU A 13 -10.13 21.92 -9.88
N ALA A 14 -10.57 20.72 -9.52
CA ALA A 14 -9.69 19.59 -9.26
C ALA A 14 -9.04 19.20 -10.60
N ILE A 15 -7.86 19.73 -10.88
CA ILE A 15 -7.05 19.31 -12.01
C ILE A 15 -6.43 17.96 -11.61
N SER A 16 -7.06 16.87 -12.05
CA SER A 16 -6.41 15.56 -12.06
C SER A 16 -5.24 15.67 -13.05
N ALA A 17 -4.03 15.77 -12.52
CA ALA A 17 -2.82 15.82 -13.33
C ALA A 17 -2.62 14.44 -13.99
N HIS A 18 -3.13 14.28 -15.20
CA HIS A 18 -2.81 13.14 -16.03
C HIS A 18 -1.38 13.32 -16.55
N TRP A 19 -0.49 12.50 -16.06
CA TRP A 19 0.90 12.46 -16.57
C TRP A 19 0.92 11.76 -17.93
N ILE A 20 1.06 12.54 -18.99
CA ILE A 20 1.18 12.04 -20.36
C ILE A 20 2.66 12.03 -20.70
N THR A 21 3.18 10.89 -21.17
CA THR A 21 4.53 10.85 -21.77
C THR A 21 4.56 11.60 -23.08
N ALA A 22 5.75 11.95 -23.59
CA ALA A 22 5.94 12.62 -24.87
C ALA A 22 5.27 11.89 -26.07
N ASN A 23 4.88 10.62 -25.90
CA ASN A 23 4.20 9.80 -26.90
C ASN A 23 2.68 9.68 -26.67
N GLY A 24 2.08 10.43 -25.73
CA GLY A 24 0.64 10.41 -25.49
C GLY A 24 0.12 9.14 -24.78
N GLN A 25 0.99 8.26 -24.30
CA GLN A 25 0.58 7.07 -23.52
C GLN A 25 0.44 7.40 -22.03
N ASN A 26 -0.64 6.97 -21.42
CA ASN A 26 -0.82 7.09 -19.97
C ASN A 26 0.17 6.15 -19.27
N VAL A 27 1.01 6.72 -18.41
CA VAL A 27 1.91 5.95 -17.54
C VAL A 27 1.07 5.25 -16.49
N ARG A 28 1.12 3.91 -16.43
CA ARG A 28 0.40 3.12 -15.42
C ARG A 28 1.17 3.01 -14.12
N VAL A 29 2.47 2.78 -14.20
CA VAL A 29 3.35 2.69 -13.04
C VAL A 29 4.65 3.41 -13.36
N GLN A 30 4.87 4.59 -12.76
CA GLN A 30 6.16 5.27 -12.82
C GLN A 30 7.16 4.52 -11.92
N ILE A 31 8.39 4.31 -12.40
CA ILE A 31 9.41 3.55 -11.68
C ILE A 31 10.65 4.39 -11.51
N GLU A 32 11.16 4.47 -10.28
CA GLU A 32 12.40 5.15 -9.94
C GLU A 32 13.35 4.19 -9.22
N ASN A 33 14.62 4.18 -9.64
CA ASN A 33 15.65 3.34 -9.04
C ASN A 33 16.62 4.19 -8.21
N HIS A 34 16.83 3.81 -6.95
CA HIS A 34 17.67 4.49 -5.99
C HIS A 34 18.58 3.48 -5.29
N ASP A 35 19.84 3.37 -5.68
CA ASP A 35 20.82 2.41 -5.15
C ASP A 35 20.26 0.97 -5.07
N SER A 36 19.87 0.54 -3.87
CA SER A 36 19.30 -0.78 -3.61
C SER A 36 17.78 -0.80 -3.47
N LEU A 37 17.12 0.34 -3.71
CA LEU A 37 15.66 0.48 -3.64
C LEU A 37 15.07 0.79 -5.02
N THR A 38 13.88 0.28 -5.25
CA THR A 38 13.04 0.65 -6.40
C THR A 38 11.71 1.16 -5.88
N VAL A 39 11.31 2.33 -6.35
CA VAL A 39 10.04 2.97 -6.01
C VAL A 39 9.09 2.80 -7.19
N TYR A 40 7.92 2.27 -6.93
CA TYR A 40 6.83 2.09 -7.88
C TYR A 40 5.70 3.05 -7.50
N TYR A 41 5.35 3.98 -8.38
CA TYR A 41 4.22 4.89 -8.23
C TYR A 41 3.08 4.42 -9.15
N PRO A 42 2.12 3.63 -8.69
CA PRO A 42 0.93 3.28 -9.46
C PRO A 42 0.08 4.53 -9.69
N HIS A 43 -0.35 4.77 -10.92
CA HIS A 43 -1.31 5.82 -11.25
C HIS A 43 -2.71 5.20 -11.21
N PHE A 44 -3.35 5.26 -10.08
CA PHE A 44 -4.57 4.52 -9.78
C PHE A 44 -5.78 5.44 -9.57
N SER A 45 -6.96 4.92 -9.89
CA SER A 45 -8.25 5.49 -9.52
C SER A 45 -8.84 4.82 -8.27
N ARG A 46 -8.45 3.57 -8.01
CA ARG A 46 -8.95 2.74 -6.91
C ARG A 46 -7.86 1.86 -6.31
N ILE A 47 -7.99 1.61 -5.00
CA ILE A 47 -7.17 0.63 -4.26
C ILE A 47 -8.11 -0.31 -3.54
N ASP A 48 -7.78 -1.62 -3.56
CA ASP A 48 -8.47 -2.63 -2.76
C ASP A 48 -7.51 -3.41 -1.87
N PHE A 49 -8.02 -3.82 -0.72
CA PHE A 49 -7.44 -4.89 0.07
C PHE A 49 -8.18 -6.17 -0.27
N VAL A 50 -7.50 -7.04 -1.00
CA VAL A 50 -8.07 -8.27 -1.56
C VAL A 50 -7.69 -9.45 -0.67
N THR A 51 -8.67 -10.31 -0.40
CA THR A 51 -8.51 -11.53 0.37
C THR A 51 -8.73 -12.77 -0.52
N GLU A 52 -9.05 -13.90 -0.12
CA GLU A 52 -9.40 -15.11 -0.88
C GLU A 52 -8.45 -15.50 -2.03
N SER A 53 -8.30 -14.67 -3.05
CA SER A 53 -7.44 -14.93 -4.20
C SER A 53 -6.73 -13.68 -4.72
N MET A 54 -5.49 -13.83 -5.17
CA MET A 54 -4.73 -12.75 -5.81
C MET A 54 -5.42 -12.31 -7.10
N PRO A 55 -5.57 -10.99 -7.36
CA PRO A 55 -6.09 -10.48 -8.62
C PRO A 55 -5.36 -11.06 -9.83
N GLN A 56 -6.12 -11.42 -10.85
CA GLN A 56 -5.60 -12.14 -12.00
C GLN A 56 -4.92 -11.20 -13.01
N LYS A 57 -3.87 -11.66 -13.65
CA LYS A 57 -3.19 -10.92 -14.72
C LYS A 57 -4.08 -10.66 -15.94
N SER A 58 -5.20 -11.39 -16.08
CA SER A 58 -6.22 -11.17 -17.10
C SER A 58 -7.09 -9.94 -16.83
N GLU A 59 -7.22 -9.50 -15.58
CA GLU A 59 -7.94 -8.29 -15.18
C GLU A 59 -7.15 -7.06 -15.63
N LYS A 60 -7.60 -6.41 -16.72
CA LYS A 60 -6.82 -5.38 -17.43
C LYS A 60 -6.70 -4.05 -16.69
N ASP A 61 -7.62 -3.77 -15.80
CA ASP A 61 -7.65 -2.61 -14.90
C ASP A 61 -6.70 -2.73 -13.71
N VAL A 62 -6.28 -3.94 -13.35
CA VAL A 62 -5.29 -4.15 -12.30
C VAL A 62 -3.90 -3.75 -12.79
N ILE A 63 -3.26 -2.78 -12.12
CA ILE A 63 -1.97 -2.20 -12.52
C ILE A 63 -0.81 -2.58 -11.62
N PHE A 64 -1.06 -2.85 -10.33
CA PHE A 64 -0.03 -3.30 -9.38
C PHE A 64 -0.66 -4.16 -8.28
N VAL A 65 0.00 -5.25 -7.91
CA VAL A 65 -0.43 -6.14 -6.81
C VAL A 65 0.78 -6.62 -6.02
N CYS A 66 0.67 -6.58 -4.70
CA CYS A 66 1.63 -7.23 -3.79
C CYS A 66 0.94 -7.67 -2.49
N ALA A 67 1.59 -8.57 -1.73
CA ALA A 67 1.15 -8.92 -0.39
C ALA A 67 1.13 -7.69 0.51
N ALA A 68 0.19 -7.63 1.45
CA ALA A 68 -0.02 -6.49 2.32
C ALA A 68 0.18 -6.85 3.80
N SER A 69 -0.83 -7.34 4.49
CA SER A 69 -0.78 -7.69 5.89
C SER A 69 -0.12 -9.06 6.11
N PHE A 70 0.38 -9.31 7.32
CA PHE A 70 0.88 -10.63 7.67
C PHE A 70 -0.24 -11.67 7.68
N THR A 71 0.10 -12.90 7.32
CA THR A 71 -0.71 -14.08 7.64
C THR A 71 -0.71 -14.30 9.16
N GLY A 72 -1.84 -14.62 9.75
CA GLY A 72 -1.99 -14.75 11.20
C GLY A 72 -1.24 -15.96 11.76
N GLU A 73 -1.57 -17.14 11.28
CA GLU A 73 -0.90 -18.40 11.59
C GLU A 73 -0.57 -19.17 10.32
N LEU A 74 0.53 -19.90 10.35
CA LEU A 74 0.86 -20.86 9.30
C LEU A 74 0.11 -22.16 9.59
N LEU A 75 -1.10 -22.26 9.04
CA LEU A 75 -1.93 -23.46 9.13
C LEU A 75 -1.77 -24.29 7.85
N ASP A 76 -2.06 -25.56 7.91
CA ASP A 76 -2.11 -26.43 6.72
C ASP A 76 -3.15 -25.93 5.70
N GLU A 77 -4.16 -25.22 6.17
CA GLU A 77 -5.23 -24.60 5.40
C GLU A 77 -5.16 -23.07 5.50
N PHE A 78 -4.74 -22.41 4.40
CA PHE A 78 -4.69 -20.95 4.33
C PHE A 78 -6.07 -20.40 3.98
N LYS A 79 -6.72 -19.78 4.97
CA LYS A 79 -8.01 -19.11 4.82
C LYS A 79 -7.81 -17.59 4.77
N HIS A 80 -8.64 -16.89 3.99
CA HIS A 80 -8.65 -15.42 3.97
C HIS A 80 -8.91 -14.82 5.36
N SER A 81 -9.61 -15.53 6.26
CA SER A 81 -9.79 -15.16 7.66
C SER A 81 -8.50 -15.20 8.50
N ASN A 82 -7.43 -15.85 7.98
CA ASN A 82 -6.14 -15.94 8.65
C ASN A 82 -5.26 -14.72 8.34
N ILE A 83 -5.80 -13.53 8.54
CA ILE A 83 -5.13 -12.26 8.32
C ILE A 83 -4.80 -11.60 9.65
N ALA A 84 -3.56 -11.19 9.82
CA ALA A 84 -3.12 -10.51 11.01
C ALA A 84 -3.62 -9.06 11.02
N GLY A 85 -4.34 -8.72 12.08
CA GLY A 85 -4.95 -7.40 12.26
C GLY A 85 -6.33 -7.27 11.64
N HIS A 86 -7.09 -6.32 12.19
CA HIS A 86 -8.39 -5.96 11.61
C HIS A 86 -8.21 -5.39 10.22
N HIS A 87 -9.19 -5.60 9.35
CA HIS A 87 -9.12 -5.15 7.96
C HIS A 87 -10.51 -4.83 7.39
N VAL A 88 -10.51 -4.18 6.24
CA VAL A 88 -11.69 -3.88 5.44
C VAL A 88 -11.44 -4.37 4.03
N THR A 89 -12.28 -5.25 3.54
CA THR A 89 -12.31 -5.73 2.16
C THR A 89 -13.71 -5.57 1.61
N SER A 90 -13.85 -5.13 0.36
CA SER A 90 -15.14 -4.92 -0.30
C SER A 90 -16.11 -4.07 0.55
N GLY A 91 -15.62 -3.02 1.21
CA GLY A 91 -16.41 -2.16 2.07
C GLY A 91 -16.91 -2.79 3.38
N SER A 92 -16.46 -3.99 3.73
CA SER A 92 -16.88 -4.71 4.94
C SER A 92 -15.75 -4.82 5.94
N PHE A 93 -16.02 -4.46 7.21
CA PHE A 93 -15.07 -4.59 8.30
C PHE A 93 -14.99 -6.03 8.82
N HIS A 94 -13.78 -6.55 8.98
CA HIS A 94 -13.49 -7.88 9.50
C HIS A 94 -12.54 -7.80 10.68
N LYS A 95 -12.80 -8.63 11.71
CA LYS A 95 -11.86 -8.84 12.80
C LYS A 95 -10.81 -9.83 12.34
N GLY A 96 -9.56 -9.37 12.28
CA GLY A 96 -8.44 -10.22 11.96
C GLY A 96 -7.76 -10.82 13.19
N TYR A 97 -6.85 -11.74 12.93
CA TYR A 97 -6.07 -12.43 13.92
C TYR A 97 -5.12 -11.48 14.65
N LYS A 98 -5.05 -11.57 15.96
CA LYS A 98 -4.11 -10.77 16.75
C LYS A 98 -2.75 -11.46 16.77
N CYS A 99 -1.82 -11.02 15.94
CA CYS A 99 -0.43 -11.46 16.02
C CYS A 99 0.52 -10.26 16.03
N GLY A 100 1.44 -10.23 16.99
CA GLY A 100 2.49 -9.24 17.09
C GLY A 100 2.07 -7.80 17.45
N PRO A 101 3.03 -6.92 17.62
CA PRO A 101 2.79 -5.51 17.90
C PRO A 101 2.61 -4.75 16.56
N TYR A 102 1.39 -4.75 16.02
CA TYR A 102 1.05 -3.83 14.94
C TYR A 102 0.67 -2.48 15.52
N ASN A 103 1.30 -1.46 15.01
CA ASN A 103 1.01 -0.09 15.39
C ASN A 103 0.75 0.80 14.17
N GLY A 104 0.43 0.21 13.04
CA GLY A 104 0.08 0.92 11.82
C GLY A 104 -1.25 0.45 11.26
N VAL A 105 -2.04 1.40 10.78
CA VAL A 105 -3.27 1.19 10.03
C VAL A 105 -3.20 2.01 8.76
N PHE A 106 -3.54 1.41 7.64
CA PHE A 106 -3.77 2.09 6.37
C PHE A 106 -5.24 1.99 6.01
N THR A 107 -5.81 3.08 5.53
CA THR A 107 -7.16 3.10 4.93
C THR A 107 -7.15 3.88 3.64
N TRP A 108 -8.05 3.52 2.75
CA TRP A 108 -8.37 4.27 1.55
C TRP A 108 -9.86 4.21 1.26
N SER A 109 -10.41 5.33 0.78
CA SER A 109 -11.73 5.40 0.15
C SER A 109 -11.70 6.42 -0.99
N ALA A 110 -12.60 6.28 -1.95
CA ALA A 110 -12.73 7.27 -3.03
C ALA A 110 -13.14 8.65 -2.51
N LYS A 111 -13.82 8.71 -1.34
CA LYS A 111 -14.29 9.94 -0.72
C LYS A 111 -13.19 10.66 0.07
N SER A 112 -12.43 9.93 0.88
CA SER A 112 -11.48 10.50 1.85
C SER A 112 -10.01 10.36 1.42
N GLY A 113 -9.70 9.62 0.33
CA GLY A 113 -8.33 9.32 -0.05
C GLY A 113 -7.67 8.31 0.90
N TRP A 114 -6.34 8.36 0.98
CA TRP A 114 -5.58 7.45 1.84
C TRP A 114 -5.14 8.11 3.15
N HIS A 115 -5.10 7.29 4.22
CA HIS A 115 -4.62 7.72 5.53
C HIS A 115 -3.73 6.64 6.16
N PHE A 116 -2.69 7.11 6.86
CA PHE A 116 -1.84 6.30 7.71
C PHE A 116 -2.05 6.69 9.15
N TYR A 117 -2.26 5.72 10.03
CA TYR A 117 -2.47 5.94 11.45
C TYR A 117 -1.43 5.18 12.28
N ASN A 118 -1.00 5.81 13.36
CA ASN A 118 -0.19 5.17 14.40
C ASN A 118 -1.13 4.65 15.50
N TYR A 119 -1.78 3.53 15.23
CA TYR A 119 -2.73 2.91 16.14
C TYR A 119 -2.36 1.46 16.40
N SER A 120 -2.36 1.08 17.70
CA SER A 120 -2.26 -0.33 18.08
C SER A 120 -3.49 -1.11 17.60
N HIS A 121 -3.38 -2.43 17.61
CA HIS A 121 -4.49 -3.32 17.24
C HIS A 121 -5.80 -2.95 17.95
N LYS A 122 -5.75 -2.63 19.26
CA LYS A 122 -6.92 -2.22 20.05
C LYS A 122 -7.62 -0.97 19.53
N ASN A 123 -6.88 -0.04 18.94
CA ASN A 123 -7.36 1.26 18.48
C ASN A 123 -7.58 1.33 16.96
N SER A 124 -7.40 0.21 16.26
CA SER A 124 -7.49 0.17 14.79
C SER A 124 -8.93 0.12 14.26
N GLU A 125 -9.91 -0.31 15.07
CA GLU A 125 -11.29 -0.47 14.61
C GLU A 125 -11.96 0.83 14.13
N PRO A 126 -11.88 1.99 14.82
CA PRO A 126 -12.60 3.18 14.40
C PRO A 126 -12.23 3.65 12.99
N PRO A 127 -10.95 3.84 12.60
CA PRO A 127 -10.61 4.27 11.25
C PRO A 127 -10.97 3.23 10.19
N LEU A 128 -10.86 1.93 10.49
CA LEU A 128 -11.26 0.87 9.56
C LEU A 128 -12.78 0.86 9.35
N LYS A 129 -13.57 1.00 10.41
CA LYS A 129 -15.03 1.10 10.30
C LYS A 129 -15.48 2.35 9.55
N ALA A 130 -14.77 3.47 9.72
CA ALA A 130 -15.04 4.68 8.94
C ALA A 130 -14.76 4.46 7.44
N ALA A 131 -13.64 3.82 7.10
CA ALA A 131 -13.34 3.47 5.71
C ALA A 131 -14.38 2.50 5.13
N ALA A 132 -14.81 1.49 5.90
CA ALA A 132 -15.88 0.56 5.49
C ALA A 132 -17.20 1.28 5.20
N ALA A 133 -17.59 2.24 6.06
CA ALA A 133 -18.79 3.04 5.86
C ALA A 133 -18.77 3.90 4.58
N GLU A 134 -17.58 4.18 4.05
CA GLU A 134 -17.37 4.88 2.78
C GLU A 134 -17.18 3.92 1.59
N GLY A 135 -17.39 2.62 1.77
CA GLY A 135 -17.13 1.60 0.73
C GLY A 135 -15.65 1.42 0.41
N GLY A 136 -14.78 1.85 1.31
CA GLY A 136 -13.33 1.80 1.14
C GLY A 136 -12.70 0.49 1.60
N MET A 137 -11.39 0.55 1.77
CA MET A 137 -10.56 -0.57 2.22
C MET A 137 -9.61 -0.15 3.34
N GLY A 138 -9.01 -1.11 4.04
CA GLY A 138 -7.96 -0.84 5.02
C GLY A 138 -7.42 -2.09 5.66
N PHE A 139 -6.23 -1.98 6.23
CA PHE A 139 -5.57 -3.10 6.92
C PHE A 139 -4.60 -2.61 7.99
N CYS A 140 -4.24 -3.52 8.88
CA CYS A 140 -3.22 -3.30 9.90
C CYS A 140 -1.89 -3.90 9.47
N GLN A 141 -0.78 -3.17 9.74
CA GLN A 141 0.56 -3.68 9.51
C GLN A 141 1.58 -2.91 10.39
N SER A 142 2.81 -3.40 10.46
CA SER A 142 3.87 -2.73 11.19
C SER A 142 4.21 -1.36 10.60
N LEU A 143 4.12 -0.33 11.44
CA LEU A 143 4.43 1.04 11.06
C LEU A 143 5.95 1.23 11.00
N LEU A 144 6.45 1.77 9.89
CA LEU A 144 7.86 2.08 9.68
C LEU A 144 8.14 3.58 9.80
N PHE A 145 7.28 4.41 9.24
CA PHE A 145 7.32 5.87 9.32
C PHE A 145 5.93 6.44 9.55
N HIS A 146 5.84 7.51 10.34
CA HIS A 146 4.61 8.28 10.52
C HIS A 146 4.94 9.77 10.70
N ASN A 147 4.41 10.61 9.82
CA ASN A 147 4.69 12.04 9.77
C ASN A 147 6.19 12.35 9.74
N GLY A 148 6.97 11.62 8.94
CA GLY A 148 8.41 11.73 8.81
C GLY A 148 9.21 11.15 9.98
N LYS A 149 8.55 10.62 11.00
CA LYS A 149 9.20 10.01 12.16
C LYS A 149 9.40 8.50 11.92
N ARG A 150 10.66 8.06 12.04
CA ARG A 150 11.05 6.66 11.98
C ARG A 150 10.60 5.90 13.23
N PHE A 151 10.07 4.71 13.04
CA PHE A 151 9.75 3.75 14.09
C PHE A 151 10.77 2.60 14.11
N LYS A 152 10.80 1.85 15.21
CA LYS A 152 11.70 0.70 15.35
C LYS A 152 11.46 -0.39 14.30
N GLY A 153 10.21 -0.51 13.82
CA GLY A 153 9.82 -1.52 12.85
C GLY A 153 9.64 -2.92 13.44
N CYS A 154 9.32 -3.87 12.56
CA CYS A 154 9.01 -5.25 12.93
C CYS A 154 10.20 -6.21 12.88
N MET A 155 11.34 -5.76 12.37
CA MET A 155 12.54 -6.57 12.18
C MET A 155 13.71 -6.02 12.98
N LYS A 156 14.65 -6.91 13.32
CA LYS A 156 15.94 -6.50 13.89
C LYS A 156 16.76 -5.80 12.82
N PRO A 157 17.47 -4.69 13.13
CA PRO A 157 18.21 -3.89 12.15
C PRO A 157 19.23 -4.68 11.32
N GLU A 158 19.88 -5.65 11.93
CA GLU A 158 20.92 -6.50 11.31
C GLU A 158 20.37 -7.63 10.43
N ARG A 159 19.06 -7.95 10.54
CA ARG A 159 18.45 -9.01 9.77
C ARG A 159 18.42 -8.65 8.29
N SER A 160 19.11 -9.44 7.48
CA SER A 160 19.15 -9.26 6.03
C SER A 160 18.04 -10.06 5.34
N ASN A 161 17.29 -9.36 4.49
CA ASN A 161 16.25 -9.93 3.63
C ASN A 161 15.93 -8.93 2.50
N ARG A 162 15.01 -9.29 1.62
CA ARG A 162 14.30 -8.32 0.78
C ARG A 162 13.13 -7.75 1.57
N TYR A 163 12.91 -6.45 1.44
CA TYR A 163 11.89 -5.72 2.17
C TYR A 163 11.02 -4.93 1.21
N ARG A 164 9.77 -4.71 1.60
CA ARG A 164 8.78 -3.91 0.87
C ARG A 164 8.03 -3.04 1.85
N ALA A 165 7.65 -1.85 1.41
CA ALA A 165 6.77 -0.97 2.16
C ALA A 165 5.77 -0.27 1.25
N LEU A 166 4.55 -0.06 1.76
CA LEU A 166 3.59 0.91 1.24
C LEU A 166 3.96 2.26 1.84
N CYS A 167 4.28 3.24 1.00
CA CYS A 167 4.85 4.51 1.40
C CYS A 167 4.07 5.71 0.87
N GLU A 168 4.17 6.83 1.58
CA GLU A 168 3.85 8.16 1.09
C GLU A 168 5.14 8.96 0.94
N ILE A 169 5.44 9.40 -0.30
CA ILE A 169 6.60 10.22 -0.65
C ILE A 169 6.11 11.41 -1.47
N GLY A 170 6.42 12.64 -1.03
CA GLY A 170 6.03 13.86 -1.75
C GLY A 170 4.51 13.97 -2.00
N GLY A 171 3.68 13.45 -1.09
CA GLY A 171 2.22 13.44 -1.23
C GLY A 171 1.69 12.41 -2.24
N LYS A 172 2.52 11.49 -2.72
CA LYS A 172 2.13 10.38 -3.60
C LYS A 172 2.22 9.05 -2.85
N LEU A 173 1.25 8.17 -3.09
CA LEU A 173 1.29 6.79 -2.59
C LEU A 173 2.15 5.95 -3.53
N CYS A 174 3.01 5.11 -2.96
CA CYS A 174 3.93 4.26 -3.72
C CYS A 174 4.28 2.98 -2.97
N ILE A 175 4.85 2.03 -3.70
CA ILE A 175 5.46 0.82 -3.15
C ILE A 175 6.98 0.97 -3.29
N VAL A 176 7.72 0.70 -2.21
CA VAL A 176 9.18 0.68 -2.21
C VAL A 176 9.66 -0.74 -1.96
N ASP A 177 10.44 -1.27 -2.91
CA ASP A 177 11.04 -2.60 -2.83
C ASP A 177 12.57 -2.53 -2.72
N CYS A 178 13.16 -3.50 -2.01
CA CYS A 178 14.58 -3.77 -2.15
C CYS A 178 14.87 -4.53 -3.45
N SER A 179 15.79 -4.03 -4.26
CA SER A 179 16.28 -4.74 -5.47
C SER A 179 17.11 -5.98 -5.13
N ARG A 180 17.69 -6.02 -3.93
CA ARG A 180 18.51 -7.12 -3.39
C ARG A 180 18.28 -7.29 -1.89
N SER A 181 18.76 -8.40 -1.31
CA SER A 181 18.78 -8.58 0.14
C SER A 181 19.74 -7.57 0.79
N LEU A 182 19.31 -6.93 1.86
CA LEU A 182 20.09 -5.97 2.66
C LEU A 182 19.62 -6.01 4.12
N PRO A 183 20.44 -5.51 5.07
CA PRO A 183 20.01 -5.35 6.47
C PRO A 183 18.79 -4.44 6.57
N PHE A 184 17.86 -4.76 7.48
CA PHE A 184 16.64 -3.96 7.67
C PHE A 184 16.94 -2.51 8.05
N GLY A 185 18.02 -2.27 8.84
CA GLY A 185 18.48 -0.93 9.14
C GLY A 185 18.79 -0.12 7.88
N HIS A 186 19.49 -0.73 6.91
CA HIS A 186 19.80 -0.08 5.63
C HIS A 186 18.55 0.19 4.78
N PHE A 187 17.55 -0.70 4.82
CA PHE A 187 16.25 -0.43 4.19
C PHE A 187 15.58 0.81 4.79
N MET A 188 15.56 0.89 6.13
CA MET A 188 14.98 2.03 6.85
C MET A 188 15.75 3.34 6.56
N ASP A 189 17.09 3.29 6.47
CA ASP A 189 17.92 4.44 6.10
C ASP A 189 17.65 4.90 4.66
N GLY A 190 17.40 3.92 3.76
CA GLY A 190 17.00 4.20 2.39
C GLY A 190 15.64 4.89 2.30
N LEU A 191 14.64 4.43 3.06
CA LEU A 191 13.32 5.08 3.14
C LEU A 191 13.43 6.52 3.67
N GLU A 192 14.28 6.74 4.67
CA GLU A 192 14.52 8.08 5.22
C GLU A 192 15.16 9.02 4.18
N LYS A 193 16.17 8.55 3.45
CA LYS A 193 16.81 9.29 2.34
C LYS A 193 15.84 9.64 1.21
N LEU A 194 14.86 8.79 0.94
CA LEU A 194 13.78 9.04 -0.02
C LEU A 194 12.76 10.08 0.47
N GLY A 195 12.86 10.55 1.70
CA GLY A 195 11.92 11.51 2.28
C GLY A 195 10.54 10.91 2.56
N VAL A 196 10.49 9.63 2.93
CA VAL A 196 9.24 8.95 3.27
C VAL A 196 8.56 9.66 4.44
N LYS A 197 7.32 10.09 4.24
CA LYS A 197 6.49 10.70 5.27
C LYS A 197 5.76 9.65 6.11
N ASN A 198 5.14 8.68 5.45
CA ASN A 198 4.44 7.58 6.08
C ASN A 198 4.82 6.25 5.40
N ALA A 199 4.95 5.17 6.17
CA ALA A 199 5.20 3.85 5.62
C ALA A 199 4.67 2.75 6.52
N LEU A 200 4.06 1.74 5.90
CA LEU A 200 3.77 0.44 6.48
C LEU A 200 4.61 -0.63 5.80
N TYR A 201 5.07 -1.59 6.58
CA TYR A 201 5.70 -2.79 6.04
C TYR A 201 4.68 -3.57 5.19
N CYS A 202 5.14 -4.22 4.13
CA CYS A 202 4.37 -5.22 3.40
C CYS A 202 5.01 -6.59 3.56
N ASP A 203 4.21 -7.66 3.65
CA ASP A 203 4.77 -9.00 3.85
C ASP A 203 5.68 -9.42 2.69
N MET A 204 6.90 -9.86 3.02
CA MET A 204 7.99 -10.17 2.07
C MET A 204 8.73 -11.46 2.40
N GLY A 205 8.17 -12.31 3.22
CA GLY A 205 8.73 -13.64 3.49
C GLY A 205 8.81 -14.51 2.23
N ARG A 206 9.60 -15.58 2.27
CA ARG A 206 9.57 -16.59 1.21
C ARG A 206 8.17 -17.21 1.16
N GLY A 207 7.51 -17.12 -0.01
CA GLY A 207 6.11 -17.52 -0.18
C GLY A 207 5.10 -16.38 -0.02
N TRP A 208 5.55 -15.15 0.33
CA TRP A 208 4.72 -13.94 0.37
C TRP A 208 5.19 -12.86 -0.59
N ASN A 209 6.40 -12.92 -1.10
CA ASN A 209 7.06 -11.87 -1.88
C ASN A 209 6.57 -11.74 -3.32
N TYR A 210 5.76 -12.67 -3.85
CA TYR A 210 5.26 -12.60 -5.20
C TYR A 210 4.42 -11.34 -5.42
N SER A 211 4.72 -10.62 -6.51
CA SER A 211 4.05 -9.41 -6.89
C SER A 211 4.22 -9.16 -8.39
N TRP A 212 3.39 -8.33 -8.95
CA TRP A 212 3.50 -7.94 -10.34
C TRP A 212 2.90 -6.55 -10.58
N TYR A 213 3.32 -5.94 -11.69
CA TYR A 213 2.72 -4.72 -12.19
C TYR A 213 2.49 -4.79 -13.69
N ARG A 214 1.58 -3.95 -14.18
CA ARG A 214 1.27 -3.82 -15.61
C ARG A 214 2.00 -2.64 -16.19
N LYS A 215 2.77 -2.89 -17.26
CA LYS A 215 3.44 -1.87 -18.04
C LYS A 215 2.44 -1.08 -18.92
N ASP A 216 2.88 0.04 -19.44
CA ASP A 216 2.08 0.90 -20.33
C ASP A 216 1.63 0.16 -21.60
N ASP A 217 2.44 -0.79 -22.11
CA ASP A 217 2.10 -1.67 -23.23
C ASP A 217 1.08 -2.77 -22.88
N GLY A 218 0.58 -2.79 -21.66
CA GLY A 218 -0.37 -3.78 -21.15
C GLY A 218 0.25 -5.10 -20.69
N LYS A 219 1.54 -5.32 -20.92
CA LYS A 219 2.22 -6.54 -20.48
C LYS A 219 2.48 -6.52 -18.98
N VAL A 220 2.36 -7.69 -18.37
CA VAL A 220 2.66 -7.88 -16.94
C VAL A 220 4.16 -8.13 -16.74
N LYS A 221 4.73 -7.43 -15.75
CA LYS A 221 6.08 -7.70 -15.24
C LYS A 221 5.97 -8.27 -13.83
N GLU A 222 6.44 -9.49 -13.65
CA GLU A 222 6.59 -10.11 -12.34
C GLU A 222 7.84 -9.57 -11.63
N LEU A 223 7.72 -9.24 -10.36
CA LEU A 223 8.83 -8.74 -9.54
C LEU A 223 9.55 -9.89 -8.82
N PHE A 224 8.82 -10.95 -8.51
CA PHE A 224 9.34 -12.19 -7.94
C PHE A 224 8.65 -13.36 -8.62
N THR A 225 9.43 -14.40 -8.92
CA THR A 225 8.97 -15.54 -9.73
C THR A 225 8.38 -16.68 -8.91
N THR A 226 8.60 -16.69 -7.59
CA THR A 226 8.03 -17.72 -6.72
C THR A 226 6.60 -17.31 -6.37
N PRO A 227 5.58 -18.06 -6.81
CA PRO A 227 4.20 -17.78 -6.45
C PRO A 227 4.03 -17.69 -4.94
N GLY A 228 3.18 -16.76 -4.48
CA GLY A 228 2.88 -16.56 -3.07
C GLY A 228 2.12 -17.75 -2.50
N GLN A 229 2.86 -18.75 -2.02
CA GLN A 229 2.29 -20.00 -1.53
C GLN A 229 1.49 -19.82 -0.23
N TYR A 230 1.85 -18.80 0.56
CA TYR A 230 1.29 -18.57 1.89
C TYR A 230 0.56 -17.25 2.02
N THR A 231 0.49 -16.46 0.96
CA THR A 231 -0.18 -15.15 0.99
C THR A 231 -1.69 -15.32 1.06
N THR A 232 -2.31 -14.67 2.04
CA THR A 232 -3.77 -14.69 2.27
C THR A 232 -4.45 -13.38 1.90
N ASN A 233 -3.65 -12.32 1.61
CA ASN A 233 -4.18 -11.00 1.34
C ASN A 233 -3.19 -10.16 0.50
N TRP A 234 -3.75 -9.23 -0.26
CA TRP A 234 -3.00 -8.37 -1.17
C TRP A 234 -3.54 -6.94 -1.13
N ILE A 235 -2.65 -5.98 -1.39
CA ILE A 235 -3.04 -4.65 -1.82
C ILE A 235 -2.98 -4.63 -3.35
N ALA A 236 -4.05 -4.17 -3.98
CA ALA A 236 -4.18 -4.07 -5.42
C ALA A 236 -4.55 -2.64 -5.83
N PHE A 237 -3.87 -2.13 -6.86
CA PHE A 237 -4.10 -0.82 -7.44
C PHE A 237 -4.74 -0.99 -8.82
N TYR A 238 -5.76 -0.18 -9.11
CA TYR A 238 -6.58 -0.26 -10.31
C TYR A 238 -6.57 1.08 -11.06
N ASP A 239 -6.53 0.97 -12.39
CA ASP A 239 -6.62 2.09 -13.33
C ASP A 239 -7.99 2.79 -13.31
#